data_e19c18968ecf7e9470ce35c53ca258d7
#
_entry.id   e19c18968ecf7e9470ce35c53ca258d7
#
_cell.length_a   1.000
_cell.length_b   1.000
_cell.length_c   1.000
_cell.angle_alpha   90.00
_cell.angle_beta   90.00
_cell.angle_gamma   90.00
#
_symmetry.space_group_name_H-M   'P 1'
#
loop_
_entity.id
_entity.type
_entity.pdbx_description
1 polymer ?
#
loop_
_entity_poly.entity_id
_entity_poly.type
_entity_poly.pdbx_seq_one_letter_code
_entity_poly.pdbx_strand_id
1 'polypeptide(L)'
;MQLYVSMHIHIAANDKEDHPVDRRQRKTRQAIYDAFEALMANAHYRDITVAQIIERADIGRSTFYAHFETKDDLLEQMCVEMFDHIFEGVNEHCVTHADLRDTDLAGILAHLLYHMRDTHSGVCAKLLHEREPHFTAYFSEKLVVLFARKVCDMPQGVPAGFAQSVLVASFTQAVSWWFSSNCISTPEELARWFLATLKIA
;
A
#
# COMPACT_ATOMS: atom_id res chain seq x y z
N MET A 1 9.97 28.93 0.33
CA MET A 1 10.23 28.15 -0.89
C MET A 1 9.06 27.19 -1.01
N GLN A 2 8.10 27.67 -1.74
CA GLN A 2 6.77 27.16 -1.96
C GLN A 2 6.79 26.41 -3.29
N LEU A 3 6.11 25.28 -3.37
CA LEU A 3 5.69 24.57 -4.56
C LEU A 3 5.96 23.07 -4.43
N TYR A 4 4.97 22.35 -3.92
CA TYR A 4 4.50 21.08 -4.44
C TYR A 4 3.33 20.59 -3.55
N VAL A 5 2.27 21.40 -3.55
CA VAL A 5 0.94 20.94 -3.13
C VAL A 5 0.01 21.41 -4.24
N SER A 6 -0.24 20.58 -5.19
CA SER A 6 -1.48 20.65 -5.96
C SER A 6 -1.57 19.47 -6.93
N MET A 7 -2.74 18.93 -6.93
CA MET A 7 -3.35 18.01 -7.89
C MET A 7 -3.20 16.52 -7.53
N HIS A 8 -4.20 16.00 -6.85
CA HIS A 8 -5.21 15.10 -7.42
C HIS A 8 -6.32 14.91 -6.40
N ILE A 9 -7.25 15.84 -6.38
CA ILE A 9 -8.60 15.60 -5.89
C ILE A 9 -9.43 15.36 -7.14
N HIS A 10 -10.03 14.23 -7.23
CA HIS A 10 -11.29 13.86 -7.83
C HIS A 10 -11.25 12.45 -8.38
N ILE A 11 -11.79 11.52 -7.64
CA ILE A 11 -12.79 10.62 -8.21
C ILE A 11 -13.77 10.30 -7.08
N ALA A 12 -14.81 11.13 -7.01
CA ALA A 12 -16.02 10.81 -6.26
C ALA A 12 -16.65 9.56 -6.86
N ALA A 13 -17.05 8.64 -6.01
CA ALA A 13 -17.95 7.56 -6.35
C ALA A 13 -19.17 8.15 -7.08
N ASN A 14 -19.26 7.95 -8.37
CA ASN A 14 -20.42 8.21 -9.16
C ASN A 14 -20.90 6.85 -9.67
N ASP A 15 -22.03 6.42 -9.15
CA ASP A 15 -22.84 5.33 -9.65
C ASP A 15 -23.19 5.63 -11.13
N LYS A 16 -22.27 5.35 -12.03
CA LYS A 16 -22.48 5.38 -13.47
C LYS A 16 -22.56 3.96 -13.94
N GLU A 17 -23.65 3.64 -14.64
CA GLU A 17 -23.84 2.46 -15.45
C GLU A 17 -22.51 1.97 -16.03
N ASP A 18 -22.15 0.74 -15.71
CA ASP A 18 -20.86 0.09 -16.07
C ASP A 18 -20.73 0.04 -17.62
N HIS A 19 -20.17 1.10 -18.19
CA HIS A 19 -20.00 1.22 -19.63
C HIS A 19 -19.09 0.08 -20.13
N PRO A 20 -19.41 -0.63 -21.23
CA PRO A 20 -18.62 -1.78 -21.71
C PRO A 20 -17.13 -1.49 -21.90
N VAL A 21 -16.76 -0.26 -22.21
CA VAL A 21 -15.36 0.22 -22.34
C VAL A 21 -14.65 0.19 -20.99
N ASP A 22 -15.29 0.71 -19.95
CA ASP A 22 -14.74 0.76 -18.59
C ASP A 22 -14.53 -0.66 -18.02
N ARG A 23 -15.49 -1.56 -18.20
CA ARG A 23 -15.36 -2.96 -17.81
C ARG A 23 -14.20 -3.68 -18.51
N ARG A 24 -13.98 -3.38 -19.81
CA ARG A 24 -12.86 -3.97 -20.57
C ARG A 24 -11.53 -3.44 -20.05
N GLN A 25 -11.43 -2.13 -19.78
CA GLN A 25 -10.22 -1.52 -19.25
C GLN A 25 -9.88 -2.09 -17.87
N ARG A 26 -10.85 -2.22 -16.96
CA ARG A 26 -10.65 -2.84 -15.65
C ARG A 26 -10.16 -4.29 -15.75
N LYS A 27 -10.75 -5.10 -16.63
CA LYS A 27 -10.30 -6.48 -16.86
C LYS A 27 -8.87 -6.55 -17.38
N THR A 28 -8.50 -5.68 -18.32
CA THR A 28 -7.14 -5.61 -18.84
C THR A 28 -6.16 -5.19 -17.74
N ARG A 29 -6.51 -4.18 -16.94
CA ARG A 29 -5.68 -3.71 -15.82
C ARG A 29 -5.47 -4.81 -14.80
N GLN A 30 -6.53 -5.54 -14.42
CA GLN A 30 -6.43 -6.68 -13.52
C GLN A 30 -5.53 -7.79 -14.09
N ALA A 31 -5.64 -8.13 -15.37
CA ALA A 31 -4.77 -9.12 -15.99
C ALA A 31 -3.28 -8.71 -15.95
N ILE A 32 -2.98 -7.41 -16.07
CA ILE A 32 -1.62 -6.89 -15.94
C ILE A 32 -1.13 -7.03 -14.49
N TYR A 33 -1.95 -6.71 -13.49
CA TYR A 33 -1.62 -6.89 -12.07
C TYR A 33 -1.37 -8.36 -11.74
N ASP A 34 -2.27 -9.26 -12.14
CA ASP A 34 -2.14 -10.71 -11.90
C ASP A 34 -0.84 -11.25 -12.53
N ALA A 35 -0.50 -10.80 -13.74
CA ALA A 35 0.74 -11.18 -14.42
C ALA A 35 1.98 -10.68 -13.67
N PHE A 36 1.95 -9.44 -13.22
CA PHE A 36 3.05 -8.84 -12.44
C PHE A 36 3.25 -9.55 -11.11
N GLU A 37 2.18 -9.82 -10.35
CA GLU A 37 2.24 -10.57 -9.09
C GLU A 37 2.81 -11.97 -9.30
N ALA A 38 2.37 -12.67 -10.34
CA ALA A 38 2.87 -13.99 -10.64
C ALA A 38 4.36 -14.02 -11.06
N LEU A 39 4.86 -12.94 -11.66
CA LEU A 39 6.30 -12.77 -11.91
C LEU A 39 7.05 -12.45 -10.63
N MET A 40 6.50 -11.59 -9.77
CA MET A 40 7.05 -11.26 -8.47
C MET A 40 7.19 -12.49 -7.56
N ALA A 41 6.37 -13.50 -7.69
CA ALA A 41 6.51 -14.74 -6.93
C ALA A 41 7.84 -15.47 -7.19
N ASN A 42 8.44 -15.30 -8.39
CA ASN A 42 9.59 -16.10 -8.83
C ASN A 42 10.84 -15.28 -9.22
N ALA A 43 10.72 -13.95 -9.33
CA ALA A 43 11.81 -13.06 -9.74
C ALA A 43 11.90 -11.84 -8.84
N HIS A 44 13.09 -11.23 -8.71
CA HIS A 44 13.20 -9.93 -8.04
C HIS A 44 12.56 -8.82 -8.87
N TYR A 45 12.02 -7.81 -8.19
CA TYR A 45 11.39 -6.66 -8.88
C TYR A 45 12.27 -6.08 -9.97
N ARG A 46 13.55 -5.84 -9.69
CA ARG A 46 14.53 -5.27 -10.63
C ARG A 46 14.73 -6.09 -11.90
N ASP A 47 14.53 -7.41 -11.82
CA ASP A 47 14.77 -8.35 -12.93
C ASP A 47 13.52 -8.56 -13.81
N ILE A 48 12.36 -8.10 -13.36
CA ILE A 48 11.11 -8.15 -14.12
C ILE A 48 11.10 -7.03 -15.15
N THR A 49 10.81 -7.39 -16.40
CA THR A 49 10.70 -6.46 -17.51
C THR A 49 9.24 -6.27 -17.97
N VAL A 50 8.94 -5.12 -18.56
CA VAL A 50 7.62 -4.87 -19.17
C VAL A 50 7.29 -5.92 -20.24
N ALA A 51 8.29 -6.42 -20.97
CA ALA A 51 8.09 -7.47 -21.98
C ALA A 51 7.55 -8.77 -21.35
N GLN A 52 8.10 -9.20 -20.22
CA GLN A 52 7.63 -10.38 -19.49
C GLN A 52 6.20 -10.19 -18.93
N ILE A 53 5.87 -8.97 -18.47
CA ILE A 53 4.51 -8.66 -18.01
C ILE A 53 3.52 -8.76 -19.16
N ILE A 54 3.84 -8.16 -20.31
CA ILE A 54 3.02 -8.19 -21.53
C ILE A 54 2.77 -9.64 -22.00
N GLU A 55 3.84 -10.43 -22.08
CA GLU A 55 3.77 -11.83 -22.48
C GLU A 55 2.89 -12.65 -21.53
N ARG A 56 3.10 -12.47 -20.21
CA ARG A 56 2.35 -13.22 -19.23
C ARG A 56 0.88 -12.79 -19.11
N ALA A 57 0.59 -11.51 -19.33
CA ALA A 57 -0.78 -10.98 -19.33
C ALA A 57 -1.54 -11.30 -20.63
N ASP A 58 -0.87 -11.86 -21.62
CA ASP A 58 -1.40 -12.14 -22.96
C ASP A 58 -2.05 -10.91 -23.62
N ILE A 59 -1.33 -9.78 -23.60
CA ILE A 59 -1.80 -8.50 -24.17
C ILE A 59 -0.81 -7.94 -25.21
N GLY A 60 -1.29 -7.01 -26.03
CA GLY A 60 -0.42 -6.26 -26.93
C GLY A 60 0.40 -5.18 -26.22
N ARG A 61 1.58 -4.86 -26.77
CA ARG A 61 2.45 -3.79 -26.24
C ARG A 61 1.71 -2.46 -26.15
N SER A 62 0.94 -2.08 -27.18
CA SER A 62 0.13 -0.86 -27.16
C SER A 62 -0.93 -0.87 -26.07
N THR A 63 -1.46 -2.04 -25.74
CA THR A 63 -2.43 -2.20 -24.65
C THR A 63 -1.79 -1.92 -23.28
N PHE A 64 -0.58 -2.44 -23.03
CA PHE A 64 0.15 -2.13 -21.81
C PHE A 64 0.38 -0.62 -21.67
N TYR A 65 0.94 0.02 -22.70
CA TYR A 65 1.26 1.44 -22.66
C TYR A 65 0.04 2.38 -22.70
N ALA A 66 -1.16 1.85 -22.97
CA ALA A 66 -2.41 2.57 -22.78
C ALA A 66 -2.85 2.62 -21.30
N HIS A 67 -2.28 1.76 -20.44
CA HIS A 67 -2.59 1.68 -19.00
C HIS A 67 -1.45 2.19 -18.12
N PHE A 68 -0.20 1.90 -18.46
CA PHE A 68 0.98 2.17 -17.64
C PHE A 68 2.15 2.64 -18.51
N GLU A 69 2.82 3.72 -18.10
CA GLU A 69 3.97 4.24 -18.83
C GLU A 69 5.23 3.39 -18.60
N THR A 70 5.39 2.90 -17.36
CA THR A 70 6.54 2.09 -16.94
C THR A 70 6.13 0.97 -15.99
N LYS A 71 7.07 0.10 -15.64
CA LYS A 71 6.88 -0.88 -14.57
C LYS A 71 6.75 -0.21 -13.19
N ASP A 72 7.44 0.91 -12.99
CA ASP A 72 7.38 1.65 -11.73
C ASP A 72 6.01 2.35 -11.58
N ASP A 73 5.47 2.90 -12.66
CA ASP A 73 4.10 3.42 -12.72
C ASP A 73 3.05 2.32 -12.42
N LEU A 74 3.23 1.12 -13.00
CA LEU A 74 2.39 -0.03 -12.67
C LEU A 74 2.41 -0.34 -11.16
N LEU A 75 3.60 -0.39 -10.56
CA LEU A 75 3.75 -0.64 -9.13
C LEU A 75 3.11 0.46 -8.29
N GLU A 76 3.33 1.73 -8.63
CA GLU A 76 2.75 2.87 -7.91
C GLU A 76 1.22 2.83 -7.95
N GLN A 77 0.64 2.63 -9.13
CA GLN A 77 -0.82 2.55 -9.26
C GLN A 77 -1.43 1.34 -8.54
N MET A 78 -0.72 0.21 -8.51
CA MET A 78 -1.14 -0.96 -7.72
C MET A 78 -1.10 -0.64 -6.22
N CYS A 79 -0.09 0.08 -5.74
CA CYS A 79 -0.02 0.54 -4.35
C CYS A 79 -1.15 1.52 -4.02
N VAL A 80 -1.44 2.46 -4.92
CA VAL A 80 -2.57 3.40 -4.78
C VAL A 80 -3.88 2.64 -4.60
N GLU A 81 -4.20 1.73 -5.50
CA GLU A 81 -5.45 0.94 -5.43
C GLU A 81 -5.54 0.08 -4.16
N MET A 82 -4.41 -0.43 -3.68
CA MET A 82 -4.35 -1.25 -2.48
C MET A 82 -4.60 -0.45 -1.20
N PHE A 83 -4.10 0.78 -1.14
CA PHE A 83 -4.02 1.53 0.11
C PHE A 83 -4.95 2.75 0.19
N ASP A 84 -5.43 3.30 -0.93
CA ASP A 84 -6.12 4.60 -0.93
C ASP A 84 -7.32 4.65 0.02
N HIS A 85 -8.17 3.62 0.03
CA HIS A 85 -9.34 3.60 0.91
C HIS A 85 -8.98 3.55 2.42
N ILE A 86 -7.76 3.11 2.77
CA ILE A 86 -7.29 3.09 4.16
C ILE A 86 -6.84 4.50 4.59
N PHE A 87 -6.26 5.25 3.64
CA PHE A 87 -5.65 6.54 3.92
C PHE A 87 -6.58 7.73 3.63
N GLU A 88 -7.54 7.57 2.73
CA GLU A 88 -8.45 8.65 2.32
C GLU A 88 -9.68 8.83 3.22
N GLY A 89 -10.10 7.83 3.96
CA GLY A 89 -11.29 7.98 4.78
C GLY A 89 -11.54 6.94 5.84
N VAL A 90 -11.46 7.40 7.06
CA VAL A 90 -11.89 6.67 8.27
C VAL A 90 -13.41 6.34 8.26
N ASN A 91 -14.16 6.70 7.22
CA ASN A 91 -15.62 6.67 7.19
C ASN A 91 -16.26 5.77 6.14
N GLU A 92 -15.52 5.19 5.22
CA GLU A 92 -16.10 4.25 4.24
C GLU A 92 -15.85 2.82 4.68
N HIS A 93 -16.93 2.03 4.75
CA HIS A 93 -16.83 0.62 5.07
C HIS A 93 -16.04 -0.10 3.97
N CYS A 94 -14.89 -0.64 4.33
CA CYS A 94 -14.13 -1.49 3.43
C CYS A 94 -14.99 -2.71 3.06
N VAL A 95 -15.22 -2.89 1.76
CA VAL A 95 -16.05 -4.02 1.26
C VAL A 95 -15.39 -5.37 1.60
N THR A 96 -14.07 -5.40 1.70
CA THR A 96 -13.29 -6.62 1.97
C THR A 96 -13.21 -6.95 3.46
N HIS A 97 -13.28 -5.94 4.34
CA HIS A 97 -13.11 -6.08 5.79
C HIS A 97 -14.18 -5.28 6.55
N ALA A 98 -15.45 -5.54 6.22
CA ALA A 98 -16.62 -4.81 6.74
C ALA A 98 -16.76 -4.82 8.28
N ASP A 99 -16.15 -5.79 8.97
CA ASP A 99 -16.19 -5.94 10.41
C ASP A 99 -15.12 -5.13 11.15
N LEU A 100 -14.11 -4.60 10.42
CA LEU A 100 -13.05 -3.80 11.02
C LEU A 100 -13.53 -2.35 11.20
N ARG A 101 -13.47 -1.88 12.44
CA ARG A 101 -13.79 -0.48 12.77
C ARG A 101 -12.49 0.30 12.93
N ASP A 102 -12.20 1.18 12.01
CA ASP A 102 -11.05 2.10 12.06
C ASP A 102 -11.29 3.25 13.05
N THR A 103 -11.68 2.91 14.29
CA THR A 103 -12.04 3.91 15.31
C THR A 103 -10.82 4.48 16.03
N ASP A 104 -9.69 3.76 15.98
CA ASP A 104 -8.44 4.17 16.60
C ASP A 104 -7.23 3.74 15.75
N LEU A 105 -6.04 4.17 16.16
CA LEU A 105 -4.81 3.87 15.43
C LEU A 105 -4.54 2.35 15.35
N ALA A 106 -4.90 1.58 16.37
CA ALA A 106 -4.71 0.13 16.34
C ALA A 106 -5.59 -0.54 15.28
N GLY A 107 -6.85 -0.13 15.18
CA GLY A 107 -7.77 -0.60 14.14
C GLY A 107 -7.29 -0.25 12.73
N ILE A 108 -6.85 1.00 12.51
CA ILE A 108 -6.31 1.45 11.21
C ILE A 108 -5.07 0.63 10.82
N LEU A 109 -4.14 0.42 11.76
CA LEU A 109 -2.94 -0.39 11.50
C LEU A 109 -3.29 -1.85 11.21
N ALA A 110 -4.24 -2.43 11.95
CA ALA A 110 -4.71 -3.79 11.72
C ALA A 110 -5.37 -3.91 10.33
N HIS A 111 -6.19 -2.95 9.96
CA HIS A 111 -6.83 -2.90 8.63
C HIS A 111 -5.79 -2.84 7.49
N LEU A 112 -4.79 -1.97 7.62
CA LEU A 112 -3.66 -1.90 6.70
C LEU A 112 -2.95 -3.27 6.56
N LEU A 113 -2.68 -3.93 7.67
CA LEU A 113 -2.03 -5.24 7.71
C LEU A 113 -2.89 -6.33 7.07
N TYR A 114 -4.21 -6.31 7.24
CA TYR A 114 -5.13 -7.20 6.55
C TYR A 114 -5.02 -7.05 5.04
N HIS A 115 -5.06 -5.81 4.53
CA HIS A 115 -4.91 -5.57 3.09
C HIS A 115 -3.57 -6.06 2.56
N MET A 116 -2.49 -5.77 3.26
CA MET A 116 -1.16 -6.22 2.85
C MET A 116 -1.04 -7.75 2.83
N ARG A 117 -1.73 -8.45 3.74
CA ARG A 117 -1.70 -9.91 3.82
C ARG A 117 -2.65 -10.57 2.82
N ASP A 118 -3.88 -10.09 2.74
CA ASP A 118 -4.96 -10.84 2.09
C ASP A 118 -5.06 -10.55 0.59
N THR A 119 -4.67 -9.34 0.18
CA THR A 119 -4.79 -8.92 -1.23
C THR A 119 -3.49 -9.18 -2.01
N HIS A 120 -2.34 -8.79 -1.46
CA HIS A 120 -1.06 -8.81 -2.18
C HIS A 120 0.10 -9.31 -1.30
N SER A 121 -0.14 -10.32 -0.46
CA SER A 121 0.83 -10.74 0.57
C SER A 121 2.21 -11.08 0.00
N GLY A 122 2.26 -11.80 -1.12
CA GLY A 122 3.51 -12.20 -1.75
C GLY A 122 4.30 -11.00 -2.29
N VAL A 123 3.63 -10.04 -2.90
CA VAL A 123 4.25 -8.83 -3.47
C VAL A 123 4.73 -7.90 -2.37
N CYS A 124 3.87 -7.56 -1.39
CA CYS A 124 4.24 -6.68 -0.28
C CYS A 124 5.41 -7.23 0.53
N ALA A 125 5.36 -8.52 0.89
CA ALA A 125 6.43 -9.19 1.62
C ALA A 125 7.76 -9.09 0.87
N LYS A 126 7.75 -9.34 -0.43
CA LYS A 126 8.94 -9.32 -1.27
C LYS A 126 9.51 -7.92 -1.46
N LEU A 127 8.66 -6.95 -1.78
CA LEU A 127 9.07 -5.54 -1.95
C LEU A 127 9.66 -4.96 -0.66
N LEU A 128 9.10 -5.29 0.51
CA LEU A 128 9.67 -4.92 1.81
C LEU A 128 11.00 -5.61 2.08
N HIS A 129 11.10 -6.92 1.76
CA HIS A 129 12.34 -7.68 1.93
C HIS A 129 13.46 -7.16 1.02
N GLU A 130 13.15 -6.87 -0.23
CA GLU A 130 14.09 -6.32 -1.22
C GLU A 130 14.38 -4.82 -0.98
N ARG A 131 13.63 -4.18 -0.10
CA ARG A 131 13.67 -2.71 0.13
C ARG A 131 13.53 -1.95 -1.18
N GLU A 132 12.54 -2.37 -1.98
CA GLU A 132 12.28 -1.73 -3.27
C GLU A 132 12.01 -0.23 -3.05
N PRO A 133 12.76 0.67 -3.73
CA PRO A 133 12.74 2.10 -3.40
C PRO A 133 11.39 2.78 -3.64
N HIS A 134 10.70 2.48 -4.75
CA HIS A 134 9.41 3.08 -5.08
C HIS A 134 8.32 2.66 -4.09
N PHE A 135 8.25 1.35 -3.78
CA PHE A 135 7.32 0.84 -2.78
C PHE A 135 7.62 1.43 -1.39
N THR A 136 8.88 1.43 -0.99
CA THR A 136 9.29 1.92 0.33
C THR A 136 9.01 3.42 0.49
N ALA A 137 9.24 4.22 -0.56
CA ALA A 137 8.95 5.65 -0.55
C ALA A 137 7.43 5.90 -0.44
N TYR A 138 6.64 5.26 -1.28
CA TYR A 138 5.18 5.36 -1.26
C TYR A 138 4.61 4.93 0.10
N PHE A 139 5.01 3.76 0.60
CA PHE A 139 4.54 3.24 1.88
C PHE A 139 4.92 4.18 3.04
N SER A 140 6.15 4.71 3.03
CA SER A 140 6.60 5.68 4.02
C SER A 140 5.80 6.97 3.99
N GLU A 141 5.50 7.51 2.81
CA GLU A 141 4.67 8.70 2.65
C GLU A 141 3.27 8.53 3.26
N LYS A 142 2.63 7.41 2.98
CA LYS A 142 1.31 7.10 3.53
C LYS A 142 1.36 6.91 5.05
N LEU A 143 2.39 6.23 5.58
CA LEU A 143 2.59 6.09 7.02
C LEU A 143 2.85 7.44 7.71
N VAL A 144 3.52 8.39 7.06
CA VAL A 144 3.70 9.77 7.56
C VAL A 144 2.34 10.40 7.86
N VAL A 145 1.40 10.31 6.94
CA VAL A 145 0.04 10.86 7.12
C VAL A 145 -0.69 10.13 8.25
N LEU A 146 -0.59 8.81 8.28
CA LEU A 146 -1.25 7.98 9.29
C LEU A 146 -0.76 8.28 10.70
N PHE A 147 0.54 8.46 10.87
CA PHE A 147 1.14 8.76 12.19
C PHE A 147 1.09 10.23 12.57
N ALA A 148 0.62 11.16 11.73
CA ALA A 148 0.62 12.59 12.01
C ALA A 148 -0.09 12.93 13.33
N ARG A 149 -1.22 12.28 13.65
CA ARG A 149 -1.94 12.47 14.92
C ARG A 149 -1.14 11.95 16.10
N LYS A 150 -0.45 10.81 15.96
CA LYS A 150 0.35 10.23 17.05
C LYS A 150 1.57 11.07 17.39
N VAL A 151 2.15 11.74 16.40
CA VAL A 151 3.27 12.68 16.63
C VAL A 151 2.86 13.84 17.55
N CYS A 152 1.61 14.29 17.49
CA CYS A 152 1.08 15.34 18.35
C CYS A 152 1.03 14.93 19.86
N ASP A 153 1.00 13.62 20.14
CA ASP A 153 0.97 13.08 21.51
C ASP A 153 2.38 12.85 22.10
N MET A 154 3.44 13.18 21.36
CA MET A 154 4.82 12.97 21.82
C MET A 154 5.21 13.95 22.90
N PRO A 155 6.14 13.57 23.82
CA PRO A 155 6.62 14.45 24.89
C PRO A 155 7.21 15.74 24.34
N GLN A 156 7.07 16.83 25.09
CA GLN A 156 7.65 18.12 24.75
C GLN A 156 9.17 18.00 24.59
N GLY A 157 9.70 18.65 23.54
CA GLY A 157 11.14 18.64 23.24
C GLY A 157 11.57 17.61 22.20
N VAL A 158 10.70 16.69 21.79
CA VAL A 158 10.97 15.79 20.64
C VAL A 158 10.56 16.47 19.34
N PRO A 159 11.50 16.71 18.39
CA PRO A 159 11.13 17.28 17.11
C PRO A 159 10.14 16.38 16.34
N ALA A 160 9.06 16.94 15.83
CA ALA A 160 8.00 16.18 15.13
C ALA A 160 8.53 15.33 13.99
N GLY A 161 9.44 15.86 13.15
CA GLY A 161 10.05 15.13 12.06
C GLY A 161 10.90 13.93 12.52
N PHE A 162 11.56 14.04 13.68
CA PHE A 162 12.29 12.92 14.26
C PHE A 162 11.32 11.83 14.73
N ALA A 163 10.31 12.21 15.52
CA ALA A 163 9.30 11.27 16.00
C ALA A 163 8.62 10.53 14.84
N GLN A 164 8.24 11.26 13.80
CA GLN A 164 7.60 10.71 12.61
C GLN A 164 8.52 9.72 11.88
N SER A 165 9.79 10.06 11.67
CA SER A 165 10.74 9.15 11.01
C SER A 165 10.96 7.87 11.80
N VAL A 166 11.02 7.94 13.13
CA VAL A 166 11.14 6.78 14.01
C VAL A 166 9.89 5.89 13.93
N LEU A 167 8.68 6.48 13.98
CA LEU A 167 7.43 5.73 13.89
C LEU A 167 7.31 5.00 12.55
N VAL A 168 7.57 5.68 11.45
CA VAL A 168 7.52 5.11 10.09
C VAL A 168 8.53 3.97 9.95
N ALA A 169 9.79 4.20 10.32
CA ALA A 169 10.83 3.19 10.22
C ALA A 169 10.55 1.96 11.09
N SER A 170 10.09 2.19 12.34
CA SER A 170 9.79 1.12 13.30
C SER A 170 8.60 0.28 12.82
N PHE A 171 7.54 0.91 12.31
CA PHE A 171 6.39 0.17 11.81
C PHE A 171 6.73 -0.60 10.54
N THR A 172 7.45 0.01 9.58
CA THR A 172 7.93 -0.68 8.38
C THR A 172 8.76 -1.92 8.74
N GLN A 173 9.64 -1.80 9.74
CA GLN A 173 10.42 -2.94 10.21
C GLN A 173 9.57 -4.01 10.91
N ALA A 174 8.55 -3.61 11.68
CA ALA A 174 7.62 -4.54 12.31
C ALA A 174 6.83 -5.33 11.27
N VAL A 175 6.36 -4.67 10.20
CA VAL A 175 5.66 -5.34 9.09
C VAL A 175 6.59 -6.28 8.34
N SER A 176 7.83 -5.87 8.05
CA SER A 176 8.83 -6.72 7.41
C SER A 176 9.14 -7.98 8.24
N TRP A 177 9.28 -7.83 9.56
CA TRP A 177 9.45 -8.96 10.48
C TRP A 177 8.24 -9.91 10.46
N TRP A 178 7.03 -9.35 10.47
CA TRP A 178 5.80 -10.14 10.47
C TRP A 178 5.67 -11.02 9.23
N PHE A 179 5.93 -10.46 8.04
CA PHE A 179 5.96 -11.25 6.81
C PHE A 179 7.06 -12.32 6.83
N SER A 180 8.26 -11.97 7.32
CA SER A 180 9.38 -12.92 7.44
C SER A 180 9.07 -14.07 8.42
N SER A 181 8.15 -13.85 9.34
CA SER A 181 7.64 -14.83 10.30
C SER A 181 6.41 -15.60 9.81
N ASN A 182 6.11 -15.53 8.51
CA ASN A 182 4.90 -16.13 7.90
C ASN A 182 3.60 -15.65 8.57
N CYS A 183 3.52 -14.37 8.94
CA CYS A 183 2.35 -13.77 9.58
C CYS A 183 1.87 -14.58 10.81
N ILE A 184 2.83 -14.96 11.68
CA ILE A 184 2.56 -15.83 12.84
C ILE A 184 1.52 -15.27 13.82
N SER A 185 1.38 -13.94 13.86
CA SER A 185 0.37 -13.23 14.67
C SER A 185 -0.75 -12.70 13.79
N THR A 186 -1.88 -12.37 14.42
CA THR A 186 -2.94 -11.64 13.70
C THR A 186 -2.54 -10.19 13.46
N PRO A 187 -3.15 -9.51 12.49
CA PRO A 187 -2.95 -8.07 12.28
C PRO A 187 -3.20 -7.22 13.53
N GLU A 188 -4.24 -7.53 14.31
CA GLU A 188 -4.56 -6.83 15.55
C GLU A 188 -3.48 -7.06 16.62
N GLU A 189 -2.93 -8.25 16.70
CA GLU A 189 -1.84 -8.54 17.64
C GLU A 189 -0.59 -7.76 17.28
N LEU A 190 -0.20 -7.74 15.99
CA LEU A 190 0.95 -6.96 15.55
C LEU A 190 0.74 -5.46 15.81
N ALA A 191 -0.42 -4.93 15.45
CA ALA A 191 -0.75 -3.52 15.69
C ALA A 191 -0.65 -3.17 17.17
N ARG A 192 -1.19 -4.01 18.06
CA ARG A 192 -1.16 -3.85 19.50
C ARG A 192 0.27 -3.95 20.07
N TRP A 193 1.06 -4.92 19.59
CA TRP A 193 2.47 -5.05 20.02
C TRP A 193 3.30 -3.84 19.59
N PHE A 194 3.14 -3.39 18.36
CA PHE A 194 3.81 -2.19 17.88
C PHE A 194 3.48 -0.98 18.77
N LEU A 195 2.19 -0.72 19.03
CA LEU A 195 1.78 0.40 19.86
C LEU A 195 2.21 0.25 21.33
N ALA A 196 2.33 -0.97 21.85
CA ALA A 196 2.85 -1.22 23.18
C ALA A 196 4.34 -0.88 23.30
N THR A 197 5.15 -1.16 22.25
CA THR A 197 6.57 -0.81 22.23
C THR A 197 6.82 0.71 22.29
N LEU A 198 5.88 1.52 21.82
CA LEU A 198 5.97 2.98 21.87
C LEU A 198 5.70 3.56 23.29
N LYS A 199 5.18 2.75 24.22
CA LYS A 199 4.85 3.16 25.60
C LYS A 199 5.95 2.83 26.62
N ILE A 200 7.05 2.23 26.16
CA ILE A 200 8.15 1.77 27.03
C ILE A 200 9.09 2.93 27.46
N ALA A 201 8.77 4.17 27.11
CA ALA A 201 9.54 5.35 27.51
C ALA A 201 8.90 6.06 28.69
#